data_69dca3934c94893910a7f973b8f04310
#
_entry.id   69dca3934c94893910a7f973b8f04310
#
_cell.length_a   1.000
_cell.length_b   1.000
_cell.length_c   1.000
_cell.angle_alpha   90.00
_cell.angle_beta   90.00
_cell.angle_gamma   90.00
#
_symmetry.space_group_name_H-M   'P 1'
#
loop_
_entity.id
_entity.type
_entity.pdbx_description
1 polymer ?
#
loop_
_entity_poly.entity_id
_entity_poly.type
_entity_poly.pdbx_seq_one_letter_code
_entity_poly.pdbx_strand_id
1 'polypeptide(L)'
;MADVLLDEAFFARPVAQVAPELLGCVLEIGDLAGEIVEVERYQQDDPASHSFRGPTPRAAVMFGPPGRLYVYRSYGIHWCANVVCEPEGHGAAVLIRAVAPTRGLDVMRLRRGPVDDRRLCSGPARLCQAFGIDGSMNASVLGAGPVRLRAGVPVPDIAIGPRIGISVATEQPWRLGVAGSVHLSRPFPTAVAA
;
A
#
# COMPACT_ATOMS: atom_id res chain seq x y z
N MET A 1 -9.61 -5.31 20.64
CA MET A 1 -8.56 -6.04 19.91
C MET A 1 -7.26 -5.28 20.06
N ALA A 2 -6.11 -5.97 20.10
CA ALA A 2 -4.85 -5.39 20.53
C ALA A 2 -4.42 -4.22 19.63
N ASP A 3 -4.12 -3.11 20.29
CA ASP A 3 -3.54 -1.88 19.74
C ASP A 3 -2.05 -2.14 19.40
N VAL A 4 -1.79 -3.17 18.56
CA VAL A 4 -0.46 -3.68 18.24
C VAL A 4 0.03 -3.01 16.97
N LEU A 5 1.12 -2.25 17.10
CA LEU A 5 1.86 -1.75 15.93
C LEU A 5 2.56 -2.92 15.23
N LEU A 6 2.50 -2.90 13.89
CA LEU A 6 3.32 -3.82 13.08
C LEU A 6 4.78 -3.37 13.18
N ASP A 7 5.62 -4.30 13.54
CA ASP A 7 7.05 -4.08 13.76
C ASP A 7 7.91 -4.50 12.55
N GLU A 8 9.21 -4.30 12.65
CA GLU A 8 10.16 -4.69 11.60
C GLU A 8 10.11 -6.19 11.31
N ALA A 9 9.91 -7.04 12.33
CA ALA A 9 9.83 -8.49 12.16
C ALA A 9 8.64 -8.90 11.29
N PHE A 10 7.51 -8.19 11.38
CA PHE A 10 6.36 -8.40 10.50
C PHE A 10 6.74 -8.18 9.04
N PHE A 11 7.47 -7.10 8.73
CA PHE A 11 7.83 -6.72 7.38
C PHE A 11 9.06 -7.47 6.83
N ALA A 12 9.91 -8.04 7.68
CA ALA A 12 11.10 -8.82 7.26
C ALA A 12 10.74 -10.14 6.57
N ARG A 13 9.46 -10.51 6.54
CA ARG A 13 8.96 -11.74 5.91
C ARG A 13 8.81 -11.57 4.39
N PRO A 14 8.69 -12.70 3.63
CA PRO A 14 8.43 -12.65 2.20
C PRO A 14 7.24 -11.77 1.85
N VAL A 15 7.39 -10.90 0.84
CA VAL A 15 6.36 -9.95 0.40
C VAL A 15 5.04 -10.64 0.03
N ALA A 16 5.12 -11.89 -0.43
CA ALA A 16 3.96 -12.72 -0.74
C ALA A 16 3.12 -13.09 0.51
N GLN A 17 3.72 -13.10 1.69
CA GLN A 17 3.03 -13.32 2.96
C GLN A 17 2.55 -11.99 3.56
N VAL A 18 3.37 -10.95 3.48
CA VAL A 18 3.05 -9.63 4.05
C VAL A 18 1.87 -8.98 3.33
N ALA A 19 1.81 -9.08 2.00
CA ALA A 19 0.78 -8.39 1.21
C ALA A 19 -0.67 -8.76 1.59
N PRO A 20 -1.06 -10.04 1.67
CA PRO A 20 -2.41 -10.40 2.09
C PRO A 20 -2.69 -10.05 3.55
N GLU A 21 -1.70 -10.13 4.45
CA GLU A 21 -1.87 -9.82 5.86
C GLU A 21 -1.95 -8.31 6.16
N LEU A 22 -1.57 -7.45 5.22
CA LEU A 22 -1.80 -6.01 5.32
C LEU A 22 -3.26 -5.62 5.06
N LEU A 23 -4.05 -6.45 4.39
CA LEU A 23 -5.48 -6.21 4.26
C LEU A 23 -6.17 -6.30 5.63
N GLY A 24 -7.01 -5.33 5.94
CA GLY A 24 -7.65 -5.19 7.24
C GLY A 24 -6.80 -4.49 8.29
N CYS A 25 -5.48 -4.30 8.06
CA CYS A 25 -4.65 -3.49 8.94
C CYS A 25 -5.00 -2.00 8.83
N VAL A 26 -4.72 -1.24 9.88
CA VAL A 26 -5.07 0.18 9.97
C VAL A 26 -3.85 1.05 9.67
N LEU A 27 -3.97 1.89 8.65
CA LEU A 27 -3.02 2.97 8.35
C LEU A 27 -3.40 4.20 9.18
N GLU A 28 -2.43 4.78 9.90
CA GLU A 28 -2.60 5.99 10.69
C GLU A 28 -1.55 7.05 10.37
N ILE A 29 -1.99 8.32 10.27
CA ILE A 29 -1.10 9.50 10.17
C ILE A 29 -1.73 10.64 10.98
N GLY A 30 -1.15 10.97 12.14
CA GLY A 30 -1.75 11.91 13.07
C GLY A 30 -3.16 11.46 13.47
N ASP A 31 -4.16 12.33 13.24
CA ASP A 31 -5.56 12.04 13.55
C ASP A 31 -6.30 11.34 12.39
N LEU A 32 -5.63 11.00 11.32
CA LEU A 32 -6.21 10.31 10.19
C LEU A 32 -6.02 8.80 10.35
N ALA A 33 -7.06 8.02 10.08
CA ALA A 33 -6.98 6.57 10.05
C ALA A 33 -7.89 5.96 9.00
N GLY A 34 -7.53 4.73 8.58
CA GLY A 34 -8.37 3.93 7.70
C GLY A 34 -7.82 2.52 7.52
N GLU A 35 -8.72 1.61 7.18
CA GLU A 35 -8.42 0.20 6.97
C GLU A 35 -7.88 -0.03 5.55
N ILE A 36 -6.77 -0.74 5.41
CA ILE A 36 -6.20 -1.10 4.11
C ILE A 36 -7.10 -2.14 3.45
N VAL A 37 -7.62 -1.79 2.27
CA VAL A 37 -8.55 -2.65 1.52
C VAL A 37 -8.02 -3.09 0.17
N GLU A 38 -6.90 -2.54 -0.30
CA GLU A 38 -6.28 -2.94 -1.57
C GLU A 38 -4.78 -2.70 -1.53
N VAL A 39 -4.02 -3.70 -1.99
CA VAL A 39 -2.56 -3.67 -2.09
C VAL A 39 -2.06 -4.29 -3.39
N GLU A 40 -0.82 -3.98 -3.76
CA GLU A 40 -0.08 -4.71 -4.79
C GLU A 40 1.31 -5.06 -4.25
N ARG A 41 1.77 -6.30 -4.53
CA ARG A 41 3.14 -6.70 -4.19
C ARG A 41 4.09 -6.52 -5.35
N TYR A 42 5.32 -6.17 -5.02
CA TYR A 42 6.45 -6.00 -5.93
C TYR A 42 7.69 -6.63 -5.31
N GLN A 43 8.43 -7.39 -6.08
CA GLN A 43 9.65 -8.08 -5.65
C GLN A 43 10.80 -7.85 -6.63
N GLN A 44 12.01 -8.24 -6.26
CA GLN A 44 13.21 -7.87 -7.02
C GLN A 44 13.28 -8.51 -8.41
N ASP A 45 12.77 -9.72 -8.59
CA ASP A 45 12.74 -10.45 -9.87
C ASP A 45 11.53 -10.11 -10.76
N ASP A 46 10.70 -9.17 -10.32
CA ASP A 46 9.53 -8.69 -11.04
C ASP A 46 9.91 -7.58 -12.04
N PRO A 47 9.74 -7.79 -13.37
CA PRO A 47 10.04 -6.77 -14.36
C PRO A 47 9.27 -5.46 -14.19
N ALA A 48 8.12 -5.47 -13.51
CA ALA A 48 7.33 -4.28 -13.21
C ALA A 48 7.79 -3.54 -11.94
N SER A 49 8.71 -4.12 -11.16
CA SER A 49 9.24 -3.52 -9.94
C SER A 49 10.32 -2.49 -10.23
N HIS A 50 10.35 -1.43 -9.44
CA HIS A 50 11.46 -0.47 -9.44
C HIS A 50 12.79 -1.08 -9.00
N SER A 51 12.75 -2.18 -8.25
CA SER A 51 13.93 -2.92 -7.77
C SER A 51 14.51 -3.89 -8.81
N PHE A 52 13.80 -4.16 -9.91
CA PHE A 52 14.21 -5.15 -10.92
C PHE A 52 15.64 -4.92 -11.46
N ARG A 53 16.02 -3.66 -11.64
CA ARG A 53 17.35 -3.27 -12.16
C ARG A 53 18.39 -3.07 -11.05
N GLY A 54 18.09 -3.52 -9.84
CA GLY A 54 18.95 -3.30 -8.67
C GLY A 54 18.75 -1.92 -8.00
N PRO A 55 19.61 -1.56 -7.04
CA PRO A 55 19.49 -0.34 -6.26
C PRO A 55 19.87 0.89 -7.09
N THR A 56 18.88 1.57 -7.62
CA THR A 56 19.01 2.90 -8.23
C THR A 56 18.76 3.98 -7.18
N PRO A 57 19.16 5.26 -7.38
CA PRO A 57 18.84 6.34 -6.43
C PRO A 57 17.35 6.42 -6.07
N ARG A 58 16.46 6.11 -7.03
CA ARG A 58 15.02 6.07 -6.80
C ARG A 58 14.59 4.87 -5.94
N ALA A 59 15.13 3.69 -6.22
CA ALA A 59 14.72 2.43 -5.62
C ALA A 59 15.54 2.05 -4.37
N ALA A 60 16.56 2.82 -4.01
CA ALA A 60 17.48 2.48 -2.91
C ALA A 60 16.76 2.15 -1.59
N VAL A 61 15.65 2.84 -1.29
CA VAL A 61 14.86 2.59 -0.08
C VAL A 61 14.27 1.19 -0.06
N MET A 62 13.93 0.60 -1.23
CA MET A 62 13.39 -0.76 -1.32
C MET A 62 14.40 -1.85 -0.91
N PHE A 63 15.71 -1.53 -0.96
CA PHE A 63 16.80 -2.42 -0.56
C PHE A 63 17.29 -2.17 0.87
N GLY A 64 16.70 -1.19 1.56
CA GLY A 64 17.01 -0.89 2.96
C GLY A 64 16.29 -1.82 3.94
N PRO A 65 16.38 -1.53 5.24
CA PRO A 65 15.69 -2.30 6.27
C PRO A 65 14.18 -2.36 6.05
N PRO A 66 13.52 -3.50 6.35
CA PRO A 66 12.07 -3.64 6.24
C PRO A 66 11.32 -2.69 7.20
N GLY A 67 10.04 -2.48 6.95
CA GLY A 67 9.23 -1.56 7.75
C GLY A 67 9.54 -0.07 7.50
N ARG A 68 10.16 0.26 6.37
CA ARG A 68 10.32 1.64 5.90
C ARG A 68 9.27 1.99 4.87
N LEU A 69 8.85 3.25 4.85
CA LEU A 69 7.97 3.76 3.82
C LEU A 69 8.78 4.12 2.57
N TYR A 70 8.42 3.55 1.43
CA TYR A 70 8.95 3.94 0.13
C TYR A 70 7.93 4.81 -0.60
N VAL A 71 8.21 6.10 -0.69
CA VAL A 71 7.33 7.09 -1.35
C VAL A 71 7.99 7.59 -2.62
N TYR A 72 7.27 7.52 -3.73
CA TYR A 72 7.76 8.00 -5.01
C TYR A 72 6.67 8.72 -5.81
N ARG A 73 7.09 9.56 -6.78
CA ARG A 73 6.18 10.18 -7.75
C ARG A 73 5.95 9.27 -8.95
N SER A 74 4.72 8.84 -9.12
CA SER A 74 4.25 8.15 -10.32
C SER A 74 3.97 9.18 -11.41
N TYR A 75 4.53 8.95 -12.61
CA TYR A 75 4.47 9.87 -13.76
C TYR A 75 4.87 11.33 -13.43
N GLY A 76 5.67 11.54 -12.40
CA GLY A 76 6.07 12.89 -11.95
C GLY A 76 4.95 13.72 -11.29
N ILE A 77 3.74 13.19 -11.18
CA ILE A 77 2.54 13.95 -10.76
C ILE A 77 2.03 13.49 -9.40
N HIS A 78 1.88 12.17 -9.20
CA HIS A 78 1.18 11.59 -8.05
C HIS A 78 2.11 10.84 -7.12
N TRP A 79 1.92 11.02 -5.82
CA TRP A 79 2.60 10.22 -4.82
C TRP A 79 2.00 8.83 -4.69
N CYS A 80 2.87 7.85 -4.47
CA CYS A 80 2.53 6.46 -4.16
C CYS A 80 3.31 6.03 -2.93
N ALA A 81 2.65 5.36 -1.99
CA ALA A 81 3.23 4.89 -0.74
C ALA A 81 3.30 3.37 -0.71
N ASN A 82 4.49 2.87 -0.42
CA ASN A 82 4.76 1.43 -0.32
C ASN A 82 5.43 1.15 1.02
N VAL A 83 5.29 -0.08 1.49
CA VAL A 83 6.00 -0.58 2.67
C VAL A 83 7.08 -1.55 2.23
N VAL A 84 8.32 -1.27 2.61
CA VAL A 84 9.47 -2.14 2.31
C VAL A 84 9.35 -3.43 3.09
N CYS A 85 9.54 -4.55 2.40
CA CYS A 85 9.47 -5.91 2.93
C CYS A 85 10.77 -6.66 2.64
N GLU A 86 10.89 -7.85 3.24
CA GLU A 86 12.02 -8.76 3.12
C GLU A 86 13.32 -8.21 3.77
N PRO A 87 14.35 -9.05 3.99
CA PRO A 87 15.58 -8.61 4.62
C PRO A 87 16.30 -7.51 3.81
N GLU A 88 17.04 -6.67 4.49
CA GLU A 88 17.90 -5.66 3.87
C GLU A 88 18.78 -6.28 2.77
N GLY A 89 18.89 -5.57 1.66
CA GLY A 89 19.55 -6.05 0.45
C GLY A 89 18.62 -6.72 -0.57
N HIS A 90 17.35 -7.02 -0.21
CA HIS A 90 16.34 -7.55 -1.12
C HIS A 90 15.30 -6.48 -1.44
N GLY A 91 15.14 -6.18 -2.72
CA GLY A 91 14.26 -5.11 -3.18
C GLY A 91 12.79 -5.55 -3.30
N ALA A 92 12.05 -5.53 -2.19
CA ALA A 92 10.63 -5.89 -2.17
C ALA A 92 9.78 -4.86 -1.43
N ALA A 93 8.55 -4.63 -1.89
CA ALA A 93 7.63 -3.72 -1.23
C ALA A 93 6.16 -4.05 -1.55
N VAL A 94 5.27 -3.63 -0.66
CA VAL A 94 3.82 -3.65 -0.87
C VAL A 94 3.32 -2.23 -1.09
N LEU A 95 2.75 -1.95 -2.26
CA LEU A 95 2.05 -0.71 -2.56
C LEU A 95 0.68 -0.71 -1.86
N ILE A 96 0.40 0.29 -1.02
CA ILE A 96 -0.94 0.51 -0.47
C ILE A 96 -1.76 1.23 -1.54
N ARG A 97 -2.78 0.57 -2.08
CA ARG A 97 -3.56 1.10 -3.20
C ARG A 97 -4.82 1.83 -2.77
N ALA A 98 -5.52 1.27 -1.80
CA ALA A 98 -6.75 1.86 -1.29
C ALA A 98 -6.96 1.57 0.19
N VAL A 99 -7.64 2.52 0.83
CA VAL A 99 -7.97 2.50 2.26
C VAL A 99 -9.43 2.89 2.41
N ALA A 100 -10.17 2.18 3.26
CA ALA A 100 -11.47 2.59 3.77
C ALA A 100 -11.28 3.58 4.92
N PRO A 101 -11.53 4.88 4.75
CA PRO A 101 -11.26 5.88 5.78
C PRO A 101 -12.21 5.70 6.97
N THR A 102 -11.65 5.73 8.19
CA THR A 102 -12.42 5.54 9.45
C THR A 102 -12.35 6.72 10.39
N ARG A 103 -11.29 7.56 10.28
CA ARG A 103 -11.09 8.73 11.14
C ARG A 103 -10.46 9.88 10.35
N GLY A 104 -10.86 11.13 10.68
CA GLY A 104 -10.35 12.35 10.06
C GLY A 104 -10.90 12.62 8.66
N LEU A 105 -12.13 12.15 8.35
CA LEU A 105 -12.76 12.29 7.04
C LEU A 105 -12.87 13.76 6.60
N ASP A 106 -13.12 14.68 7.52
CA ASP A 106 -13.26 16.11 7.18
C ASP A 106 -11.95 16.69 6.63
N VAL A 107 -10.81 16.32 7.21
CA VAL A 107 -9.50 16.70 6.70
C VAL A 107 -9.24 16.06 5.32
N MET A 108 -9.63 14.81 5.16
CA MET A 108 -9.50 14.13 3.87
C MET A 108 -10.38 14.78 2.80
N ARG A 109 -11.63 15.14 3.12
CA ARG A 109 -12.53 15.89 2.21
C ARG A 109 -11.95 17.24 1.82
N LEU A 110 -11.38 17.97 2.79
CA LEU A 110 -10.73 19.27 2.51
C LEU A 110 -9.57 19.10 1.50
N ARG A 111 -8.75 18.07 1.64
CA ARG A 111 -7.61 17.81 0.74
C ARG A 111 -8.02 17.26 -0.63
N ARG A 112 -9.13 16.50 -0.69
CA ARG A 112 -9.60 15.81 -1.90
C ARG A 112 -10.63 16.62 -2.70
N GLY A 113 -11.24 17.65 -2.09
CA GLY A 113 -12.35 18.40 -2.67
C GLY A 113 -13.68 17.64 -2.64
N PRO A 114 -14.71 18.10 -3.37
CA PRO A 114 -16.07 17.56 -3.33
C PRO A 114 -16.17 16.21 -4.04
N VAL A 115 -15.81 15.14 -3.34
CA VAL A 115 -15.90 13.76 -3.83
C VAL A 115 -16.66 12.90 -2.82
N ASP A 116 -17.31 11.84 -3.30
CA ASP A 116 -17.94 10.82 -2.43
C ASP A 116 -16.88 10.19 -1.50
N ASP A 117 -17.26 9.92 -0.24
CA ASP A 117 -16.36 9.37 0.79
C ASP A 117 -15.72 8.05 0.36
N ARG A 118 -16.44 7.22 -0.40
CA ARG A 118 -15.89 5.97 -0.98
C ARG A 118 -14.71 6.23 -1.90
N ARG A 119 -14.59 7.43 -2.46
CA ARG A 119 -13.54 7.82 -3.40
C ARG A 119 -12.41 8.64 -2.75
N LEU A 120 -12.48 8.93 -1.46
CA LEU A 120 -11.44 9.70 -0.75
C LEU A 120 -10.07 9.04 -0.90
N CYS A 121 -9.98 7.73 -0.66
CA CYS A 121 -8.73 6.98 -0.62
C CYS A 121 -8.73 5.78 -1.60
N SER A 122 -9.62 5.76 -2.61
CA SER A 122 -9.74 4.66 -3.58
C SER A 122 -8.72 4.78 -4.73
N GLY A 123 -7.48 4.51 -4.45
CA GLY A 123 -6.35 4.56 -5.39
C GLY A 123 -5.12 5.24 -4.77
N PRO A 124 -3.89 4.84 -5.18
CA PRO A 124 -2.65 5.24 -4.49
C PRO A 124 -2.46 6.76 -4.46
N ALA A 125 -2.71 7.45 -5.56
CA ALA A 125 -2.62 8.91 -5.63
C ALA A 125 -3.65 9.60 -4.72
N ARG A 126 -4.89 9.10 -4.71
CA ARG A 126 -5.98 9.62 -3.88
C ARG A 126 -5.70 9.41 -2.40
N LEU A 127 -5.23 8.21 -2.06
CA LEU A 127 -4.78 7.87 -0.71
C LEU A 127 -3.70 8.83 -0.22
N CYS A 128 -2.62 9.01 -0.99
CA CYS A 128 -1.54 9.92 -0.61
C CYS A 128 -2.03 11.35 -0.44
N GLN A 129 -2.90 11.84 -1.32
CA GLN A 129 -3.50 13.17 -1.19
C GLN A 129 -4.37 13.28 0.07
N ALA A 130 -5.25 12.31 0.34
CA ALA A 130 -6.14 12.31 1.48
C ALA A 130 -5.38 12.29 2.81
N PHE A 131 -4.38 11.44 2.94
CA PHE A 131 -3.55 11.30 4.14
C PHE A 131 -2.44 12.36 4.24
N GLY A 132 -2.15 13.09 3.16
CA GLY A 132 -1.04 14.07 3.10
C GLY A 132 0.33 13.40 3.03
N ILE A 133 0.41 12.25 2.37
CA ILE A 133 1.68 11.55 2.14
C ILE A 133 2.39 12.17 0.96
N ASP A 134 3.63 12.56 1.17
CA ASP A 134 4.52 13.12 0.14
C ASP A 134 5.96 12.62 0.28
N GLY A 135 6.85 13.17 -0.55
CA GLY A 135 8.25 12.76 -0.59
C GLY A 135 9.04 12.99 0.70
N SER A 136 8.58 13.85 1.60
CA SER A 136 9.24 14.08 2.90
C SER A 136 9.14 12.86 3.83
N MET A 137 8.16 11.99 3.58
CA MET A 137 7.97 10.75 4.35
C MET A 137 8.76 9.56 3.78
N ASN A 138 9.46 9.74 2.64
CA ASN A 138 10.26 8.66 2.06
C ASN A 138 11.36 8.20 3.02
N ALA A 139 11.58 6.90 3.14
CA ALA A 139 12.50 6.23 4.05
C ALA A 139 12.16 6.35 5.57
N SER A 140 11.02 6.96 5.94
CA SER A 140 10.60 7.00 7.33
C SER A 140 10.32 5.60 7.88
N VAL A 141 10.66 5.38 9.15
CA VAL A 141 10.40 4.12 9.85
C VAL A 141 8.94 4.06 10.28
N LEU A 142 8.24 3.00 9.93
CA LEU A 142 6.87 2.76 10.38
C LEU A 142 6.83 2.57 11.90
N GLY A 143 5.87 3.24 12.54
CA GLY A 143 5.71 3.19 13.99
C GLY A 143 6.57 4.20 14.77
N ALA A 144 7.80 4.50 14.32
CA ALA A 144 8.65 5.54 14.91
C ALA A 144 8.51 6.90 14.20
N GLY A 145 8.06 6.89 12.94
CA GLY A 145 7.79 8.07 12.13
C GLY A 145 6.35 8.54 12.22
N PRO A 146 5.94 9.43 11.29
CA PRO A 146 4.57 9.95 11.23
C PRO A 146 3.55 8.91 10.81
N VAL A 147 3.98 7.84 10.13
CA VAL A 147 3.12 6.78 9.60
C VAL A 147 3.17 5.57 10.52
N ARG A 148 1.99 5.07 10.87
CA ARG A 148 1.83 3.86 11.68
C ARG A 148 0.96 2.86 10.96
N LEU A 149 1.30 1.60 11.10
CA LEU A 149 0.46 0.47 10.70
C LEU A 149 0.15 -0.37 11.93
N ARG A 150 -1.14 -0.58 12.18
CA ARG A 150 -1.61 -1.42 13.29
C ARG A 150 -2.24 -2.69 12.77
N ALA A 151 -2.07 -3.75 13.54
CA ALA A 151 -2.79 -4.99 13.27
C ALA A 151 -4.30 -4.72 13.31
N GLY A 152 -5.00 -5.24 12.32
CA GLY A 152 -6.44 -5.15 12.18
C GLY A 152 -7.11 -6.50 12.32
N VAL A 153 -8.30 -6.62 11.76
CA VAL A 153 -9.04 -7.88 11.69
C VAL A 153 -8.63 -8.61 10.41
N PRO A 154 -8.24 -9.89 10.50
CA PRO A 154 -7.97 -10.69 9.31
C PRO A 154 -9.17 -10.69 8.35
N VAL A 155 -8.88 -10.49 7.08
CA VAL A 155 -9.91 -10.46 6.03
C VAL A 155 -10.19 -11.90 5.57
N PRO A 156 -11.44 -12.39 5.68
CA PRO A 156 -11.77 -13.76 5.31
C PRO A 156 -11.75 -14.02 3.80
N ASP A 157 -12.19 -13.01 3.02
CA ASP A 157 -12.35 -13.13 1.57
C ASP A 157 -11.48 -12.10 0.84
N ILE A 158 -10.46 -12.58 0.14
CA ILE A 158 -9.53 -11.77 -0.62
C ILE A 158 -9.76 -11.98 -2.12
N ALA A 159 -10.10 -10.89 -2.80
CA ALA A 159 -10.10 -10.85 -4.25
C ALA A 159 -8.66 -10.74 -4.77
N ILE A 160 -8.32 -11.52 -5.78
CA ILE A 160 -6.99 -11.59 -6.40
C ILE A 160 -7.11 -11.28 -7.88
N GLY A 161 -6.19 -10.48 -8.42
CA GLY A 161 -6.23 -10.13 -9.83
C GLY A 161 -4.97 -9.43 -10.32
N PRO A 162 -4.97 -8.99 -11.59
CA PRO A 162 -3.84 -8.29 -12.18
C PRO A 162 -3.61 -6.92 -11.53
N ARG A 163 -2.35 -6.49 -11.52
CA ARG A 163 -1.94 -5.16 -11.07
C ARG A 163 -2.40 -4.08 -12.05
N ILE A 164 -2.50 -2.85 -11.57
CA ILE A 164 -3.02 -1.71 -12.33
C ILE A 164 -1.90 -0.73 -12.64
N GLY A 165 -1.84 -0.29 -13.92
CA GLY A 165 -0.92 0.76 -14.35
C GLY A 165 0.51 0.29 -14.61
N ILE A 166 0.72 -1.02 -14.79
CA ILE A 166 1.95 -1.63 -15.26
C ILE A 166 1.81 -2.05 -16.73
N SER A 167 2.92 -2.11 -17.47
CA SER A 167 2.96 -2.50 -18.89
C SER A 167 3.70 -3.81 -19.14
N VAL A 168 4.35 -4.38 -18.12
CA VAL A 168 5.08 -5.65 -18.17
C VAL A 168 4.64 -6.52 -17.00
N ALA A 169 4.81 -7.85 -17.11
CA ALA A 169 4.37 -8.83 -16.11
C ALA A 169 2.89 -8.62 -15.67
N THR A 170 2.05 -8.27 -16.64
CA THR A 170 0.64 -7.91 -16.42
C THR A 170 -0.23 -9.11 -16.05
N GLU A 171 0.23 -10.32 -16.38
CA GLU A 171 -0.43 -11.60 -16.09
C GLU A 171 -0.33 -12.00 -14.61
N GLN A 172 0.61 -11.42 -13.87
CA GLN A 172 0.83 -11.78 -12.47
C GLN A 172 -0.34 -11.31 -11.59
N PRO A 173 -1.00 -12.22 -10.85
CA PRO A 173 -2.17 -11.90 -10.02
C PRO A 173 -1.73 -11.31 -8.67
N TRP A 174 -0.94 -10.25 -8.69
CA TRP A 174 -0.29 -9.70 -7.50
C TRP A 174 -0.97 -8.43 -6.95
N ARG A 175 -2.20 -8.17 -7.38
CA ARG A 175 -3.10 -7.22 -6.75
C ARG A 175 -4.09 -7.99 -5.87
N LEU A 176 -4.20 -7.60 -4.60
CA LEU A 176 -5.07 -8.20 -3.62
C LEU A 176 -6.00 -7.13 -3.05
N GLY A 177 -7.23 -7.50 -2.74
CA GLY A 177 -8.20 -6.58 -2.15
C GLY A 177 -9.26 -7.29 -1.32
N VAL A 178 -9.88 -6.56 -0.40
CA VAL A 178 -11.02 -7.04 0.38
C VAL A 178 -12.19 -7.26 -0.55
N ALA A 179 -12.66 -8.49 -0.69
CA ALA A 179 -13.76 -8.83 -1.59
C ALA A 179 -15.03 -8.04 -1.21
N GLY A 180 -15.68 -7.43 -2.23
CA GLY A 180 -16.89 -6.64 -2.03
C GLY A 180 -16.69 -5.25 -1.42
N SER A 181 -15.47 -4.84 -1.08
CA SER A 181 -15.24 -3.49 -0.56
C SER A 181 -15.60 -2.42 -1.58
N VAL A 182 -16.37 -1.42 -1.16
CA VAL A 182 -16.77 -0.27 -1.98
C VAL A 182 -15.65 0.78 -2.13
N HIS A 183 -14.56 0.62 -1.41
CA HIS A 183 -13.41 1.53 -1.42
C HIS A 183 -12.27 1.10 -2.35
N LEU A 184 -12.43 0.00 -3.09
CA LEU A 184 -11.42 -0.46 -4.06
C LEU A 184 -11.13 0.60 -5.12
N SER A 185 -9.90 0.66 -5.60
CA SER A 185 -9.48 1.60 -6.65
C SER A 185 -10.13 1.29 -8.00
N ARG A 186 -10.33 -0.01 -8.29
CA ARG A 186 -11.07 -0.57 -9.42
C ARG A 186 -11.68 -1.92 -9.04
N PRO A 187 -12.78 -2.33 -9.65
CA PRO A 187 -13.30 -3.68 -9.49
C PRO A 187 -12.24 -4.74 -9.85
N PHE A 188 -12.32 -5.88 -9.20
CA PHE A 188 -11.59 -7.07 -9.65
C PHE A 188 -12.34 -7.71 -10.82
N PRO A 189 -11.62 -8.36 -11.74
CA PRO A 189 -12.29 -9.18 -12.76
C PRO A 189 -13.20 -10.20 -12.09
N THR A 190 -14.42 -10.32 -12.58
CA THR A 190 -15.29 -11.41 -12.16
C THR A 190 -14.63 -12.71 -12.58
N ALA A 191 -14.50 -13.68 -11.68
CA ALA A 191 -14.06 -15.01 -12.06
C ALA A 191 -14.99 -15.49 -13.19
N VAL A 192 -14.45 -15.69 -14.38
CA VAL A 192 -15.20 -16.36 -15.44
C VAL A 192 -15.42 -17.78 -14.90
N ALA A 193 -16.65 -18.13 -14.60
CA ALA A 193 -17.01 -19.51 -14.26
C ALA A 193 -16.55 -20.39 -15.43
N ALA A 194 -15.61 -21.30 -15.14
CA ALA A 194 -15.13 -22.28 -16.08
C ALA A 194 -16.19 -23.37 -16.30
#